data_6f48341f7aeda514781427067bcc57f5
#
_entry.id   6f48341f7aeda514781427067bcc57f5
#
_cell.length_a   1.000
_cell.length_b   1.000
_cell.length_c   1.000
_cell.angle_alpha   90.00
_cell.angle_beta   90.00
_cell.angle_gamma   90.00
#
_symmetry.space_group_name_H-M   'P 1'
#
loop_
_entity.id
_entity.type
_entity.pdbx_description
1 polymer ?
#
loop_
_entity_poly.entity_id
_entity_poly.type
_entity_poly.pdbx_seq_one_letter_code
_entity_poly.pdbx_strand_id
1 'polypeptide(L)'
;MKHWNLKRVLSLLLVVCMVTGLLSGVSAMAEDQTANYHEISTDGLKLATEDNAAADETETEEAPYADTDVVRVFVVLEDKPVLQQGYATRGIAGNAAAMAASKALEAKQAALAAEISANVLSGETLNVHWNLTLAANAMSVDLPYGKMDEVEALKGVKSVMLVPQYSIDPREQADLNTISSGNMIGSYNAWLEGYTGAGSRIAIVDTGLDSDHPSFNSAAFDYSLLVTSTKNGKQIADYNLLTAAKINEVLPQLHAAERYEGLTGNALYVSSKIAFGFNYIDATLDITHDNDQQGDHGTHVAGIATANRYVENADGTYTYADNGVVGVAPDAQVVVMKVFGKNGGAYADDYIAAIEDAIVLDCDSVNLSLGSAAVGFTTSGEAYFDNVMDSLDETDTVVCMSAGNSGN
;
A
#
# COMPACT_ATOMS: atom_id res chain seq x y z
N MET A 1 -16.27 -21.94 -64.56
CA MET A 1 -17.06 -21.37 -63.49
C MET A 1 -16.81 -22.21 -62.24
N LYS A 2 -16.08 -21.67 -61.22
CA LYS A 2 -15.77 -22.40 -59.98
C LYS A 2 -17.04 -22.46 -59.12
N HIS A 3 -17.55 -23.67 -58.88
CA HIS A 3 -18.64 -23.88 -57.92
C HIS A 3 -18.18 -23.47 -56.52
N TRP A 4 -18.65 -22.35 -56.01
CA TRP A 4 -18.48 -21.98 -54.61
C TRP A 4 -19.37 -22.88 -53.75
N ASN A 5 -18.73 -23.54 -52.78
CA ASN A 5 -19.40 -24.50 -51.91
C ASN A 5 -20.42 -23.72 -51.02
N LEU A 6 -21.70 -24.07 -51.15
CA LEU A 6 -22.85 -23.43 -50.48
C LEU A 6 -22.60 -23.22 -48.96
N LYS A 7 -21.87 -24.16 -48.34
CA LYS A 7 -21.49 -24.04 -46.91
C LYS A 7 -20.56 -22.85 -46.63
N ARG A 8 -19.64 -22.48 -47.55
CA ARG A 8 -18.76 -21.33 -47.40
C ARG A 8 -19.50 -20.01 -47.64
N VAL A 9 -20.48 -19.97 -48.50
CA VAL A 9 -21.34 -18.80 -48.72
C VAL A 9 -22.24 -18.58 -47.53
N LEU A 10 -22.82 -19.63 -46.92
CA LEU A 10 -23.63 -19.55 -45.73
C LEU A 10 -22.80 -19.07 -44.49
N SER A 11 -21.57 -19.56 -44.34
CA SER A 11 -20.67 -19.12 -43.25
C SER A 11 -20.29 -17.65 -43.38
N LEU A 12 -20.02 -17.19 -44.60
CA LEU A 12 -19.71 -15.77 -44.86
C LEU A 12 -20.91 -14.85 -44.58
N LEU A 13 -22.13 -15.30 -44.97
CA LEU A 13 -23.36 -14.57 -44.68
C LEU A 13 -23.65 -14.49 -43.18
N LEU A 14 -23.38 -15.56 -42.41
CA LEU A 14 -23.56 -15.58 -40.97
C LEU A 14 -22.57 -14.63 -40.25
N VAL A 15 -21.31 -14.59 -40.70
CA VAL A 15 -20.30 -13.65 -40.17
C VAL A 15 -20.68 -12.19 -40.47
N VAL A 16 -21.16 -11.90 -41.68
CA VAL A 16 -21.61 -10.55 -42.06
C VAL A 16 -22.84 -10.16 -41.26
N CYS A 17 -23.80 -11.05 -41.01
CA CYS A 17 -24.95 -10.78 -40.16
C CYS A 17 -24.56 -10.56 -38.67
N MET A 18 -23.57 -11.27 -38.14
CA MET A 18 -23.05 -11.05 -36.80
C MET A 18 -22.33 -9.69 -36.68
N VAL A 19 -21.53 -9.32 -37.67
CA VAL A 19 -20.82 -8.02 -37.65
C VAL A 19 -21.78 -6.85 -37.84
N THR A 20 -22.78 -6.96 -38.68
CA THR A 20 -23.82 -5.90 -38.84
C THR A 20 -24.77 -5.85 -37.67
N GLY A 21 -25.06 -6.97 -36.98
CA GLY A 21 -25.83 -7.01 -35.75
C GLY A 21 -25.12 -6.36 -34.57
N LEU A 22 -23.78 -6.56 -34.48
CA LEU A 22 -22.94 -5.90 -33.48
C LEU A 22 -22.81 -4.39 -33.71
N LEU A 23 -22.71 -3.95 -34.98
CA LEU A 23 -22.62 -2.54 -35.33
C LEU A 23 -23.98 -1.78 -35.11
N SER A 24 -25.12 -2.43 -35.35
CA SER A 24 -26.44 -1.83 -35.08
C SER A 24 -26.78 -1.83 -33.59
N GLY A 25 -26.26 -2.79 -32.79
CA GLY A 25 -26.41 -2.79 -31.34
C GLY A 25 -25.60 -1.69 -30.66
N VAL A 26 -24.42 -1.37 -31.20
CA VAL A 26 -23.57 -0.26 -30.67
C VAL A 26 -24.17 1.10 -31.00
N SER A 27 -24.80 1.25 -32.16
CA SER A 27 -25.47 2.55 -32.53
C SER A 27 -26.75 2.82 -31.75
N ALA A 28 -27.47 1.78 -31.28
CA ALA A 28 -28.69 1.95 -30.49
C ALA A 28 -28.43 2.23 -28.99
N MET A 29 -27.21 1.99 -28.49
CA MET A 29 -26.78 2.34 -27.13
C MET A 29 -26.09 3.72 -27.05
N ALA A 30 -25.84 4.38 -28.17
CA ALA A 30 -25.14 5.67 -28.21
C ALA A 30 -26.06 6.88 -28.16
N GLU A 31 -27.38 6.69 -28.19
CA GLU A 31 -28.35 7.81 -28.33
C GLU A 31 -29.12 8.22 -27.07
N ASP A 32 -28.85 7.61 -25.89
CA ASP A 32 -29.58 8.01 -24.66
C ASP A 32 -28.71 8.09 -23.40
N GLN A 33 -27.46 8.54 -23.54
CA GLN A 33 -26.66 9.05 -22.43
C GLN A 33 -25.90 10.32 -22.85
N THR A 34 -26.69 11.40 -23.14
CA THR A 34 -26.15 12.71 -22.82
C THR A 34 -26.22 12.88 -21.32
N ALA A 35 -25.27 12.24 -20.62
CA ALA A 35 -24.84 12.73 -19.32
C ALA A 35 -24.51 14.22 -19.57
N ASN A 36 -25.20 15.11 -18.90
CA ASN A 36 -24.84 16.51 -18.81
C ASN A 36 -23.48 16.58 -18.14
N TYR A 37 -22.41 16.43 -18.93
CA TYR A 37 -21.12 16.94 -18.52
C TYR A 37 -21.29 18.45 -18.50
N HIS A 38 -21.49 19.02 -17.32
CA HIS A 38 -21.23 20.42 -17.14
C HIS A 38 -19.76 20.61 -17.51
N GLU A 39 -19.48 21.29 -18.61
CA GLU A 39 -18.15 21.84 -18.85
C GLU A 39 -17.80 22.60 -17.56
N ILE A 40 -16.79 22.10 -16.85
CA ILE A 40 -16.21 22.84 -15.74
C ILE A 40 -15.55 24.03 -16.39
N SER A 41 -16.21 25.20 -16.27
CA SER A 41 -15.64 26.45 -16.71
C SER A 41 -14.32 26.65 -15.97
N THR A 42 -13.23 26.67 -16.69
CA THR A 42 -11.90 27.05 -16.18
C THR A 42 -11.76 28.57 -15.97
N ASP A 43 -12.83 29.35 -16.21
CA ASP A 43 -12.88 30.81 -16.07
C ASP A 43 -12.80 31.32 -14.61
N GLY A 44 -12.21 30.61 -13.72
CA GLY A 44 -11.94 30.99 -12.33
C GLY A 44 -10.67 30.39 -11.77
N LEU A 45 -10.08 29.43 -12.47
CA LEU A 45 -8.76 28.88 -12.10
C LEU A 45 -7.69 29.92 -12.52
N LYS A 46 -7.36 30.83 -11.62
CA LYS A 46 -6.11 31.55 -11.67
C LYS A 46 -5.03 30.54 -11.33
N LEU A 47 -4.35 29.98 -12.34
CA LEU A 47 -3.02 29.45 -12.16
C LEU A 47 -2.22 30.55 -11.45
N ALA A 48 -1.62 30.21 -10.31
CA ALA A 48 -0.63 31.07 -9.67
C ALA A 48 0.49 31.25 -10.73
N THR A 49 0.46 32.38 -11.42
CA THR A 49 1.56 32.77 -12.28
C THR A 49 2.71 33.19 -11.37
N GLU A 50 3.93 32.89 -11.78
CA GLU A 50 5.21 33.14 -11.09
C GLU A 50 5.49 34.62 -10.74
N ASP A 51 4.50 35.50 -10.79
CA ASP A 51 4.65 36.96 -10.61
C ASP A 51 4.43 37.44 -9.15
N ASN A 52 4.48 36.55 -8.16
CA ASN A 52 4.56 36.96 -6.75
C ASN A 52 5.93 36.70 -6.10
N ALA A 53 6.98 36.62 -6.90
CA ALA A 53 8.36 36.63 -6.41
C ALA A 53 8.84 38.06 -6.15
N ALA A 54 8.17 38.79 -5.26
CA ALA A 54 8.68 40.02 -4.66
C ALA A 54 8.04 40.17 -3.25
N ALA A 55 8.25 39.19 -2.40
CA ALA A 55 8.12 39.33 -0.97
C ALA A 55 9.52 39.34 -0.37
N ASP A 56 9.81 40.46 0.18
CA ASP A 56 10.89 40.94 1.05
C ASP A 56 11.79 39.80 1.61
N GLU A 57 13.01 39.71 1.08
CA GLU A 57 14.07 38.80 1.55
C GLU A 57 14.66 39.28 2.89
N THR A 58 13.93 39.30 3.96
CA THR A 58 14.52 39.55 5.31
C THR A 58 13.68 38.97 6.48
N GLU A 59 12.86 37.97 6.31
CA GLU A 59 12.53 37.11 7.44
C GLU A 59 13.51 35.94 7.44
N THR A 60 14.48 35.96 8.36
CA THR A 60 15.17 34.76 8.77
C THR A 60 14.10 33.85 9.32
N GLU A 61 13.65 32.84 8.55
CA GLU A 61 12.80 31.79 9.07
C GLU A 61 13.50 31.21 10.31
N GLU A 62 12.90 31.43 11.49
CA GLU A 62 13.40 30.78 12.70
C GLU A 62 13.38 29.26 12.42
N ALA A 63 14.50 28.59 12.67
CA ALA A 63 14.58 27.14 12.54
C ALA A 63 13.42 26.49 13.29
N PRO A 64 12.72 25.50 12.69
CA PRO A 64 11.52 24.92 13.30
C PRO A 64 11.80 24.20 14.61
N TYR A 65 13.07 23.92 14.92
CA TYR A 65 13.57 23.24 16.11
C TYR A 65 14.81 23.92 16.66
N ALA A 66 15.06 23.78 17.95
CA ALA A 66 16.34 24.16 18.54
C ALA A 66 17.44 23.14 18.15
N ASP A 67 18.70 23.57 18.08
CA ASP A 67 19.84 22.70 17.73
C ASP A 67 19.96 21.43 18.59
N THR A 68 19.46 21.48 19.83
CA THR A 68 19.50 20.37 20.79
C THR A 68 18.27 19.46 20.71
N ASP A 69 17.23 19.88 20.00
CA ASP A 69 16.02 19.09 19.90
C ASP A 69 16.31 17.81 19.09
N VAL A 70 15.91 16.68 19.63
CA VAL A 70 16.05 15.41 18.94
C VAL A 70 14.90 15.26 17.95
N VAL A 71 15.25 15.12 16.68
CA VAL A 71 14.31 15.01 15.56
C VAL A 71 14.53 13.70 14.81
N ARG A 72 13.46 13.17 14.25
CA ARG A 72 13.53 11.98 13.38
C ARG A 72 13.82 12.40 11.94
N VAL A 73 14.89 11.85 11.38
CA VAL A 73 15.38 12.23 10.05
C VAL A 73 15.62 11.02 9.13
N PHE A 74 15.47 11.24 7.83
CA PHE A 74 16.05 10.37 6.82
C PHE A 74 17.51 10.77 6.58
N VAL A 75 18.41 9.82 6.65
CA VAL A 75 19.77 9.90 6.12
C VAL A 75 19.79 9.10 4.83
N VAL A 76 19.67 9.79 3.69
CA VAL A 76 19.61 9.18 2.36
C VAL A 76 21.02 8.95 1.85
N LEU A 77 21.32 7.75 1.34
CA LEU A 77 22.62 7.39 0.80
C LEU A 77 22.68 7.60 -0.73
N GLU A 78 23.91 7.76 -1.26
CA GLU A 78 24.15 7.99 -2.69
C GLU A 78 23.84 6.77 -3.59
N ASP A 79 24.02 5.55 -3.07
CA ASP A 79 23.78 4.33 -3.84
C ASP A 79 22.29 4.16 -4.15
N LYS A 80 21.99 3.55 -5.31
CA LYS A 80 20.61 3.24 -5.70
C LYS A 80 20.02 2.14 -4.82
N PRO A 81 18.74 2.26 -4.39
CA PRO A 81 18.00 1.16 -3.76
C PRO A 81 17.85 -0.02 -4.72
N VAL A 82 17.52 -1.18 -4.19
CA VAL A 82 17.50 -2.45 -4.94
C VAL A 82 16.58 -2.40 -6.15
N LEU A 83 15.37 -1.85 -6.01
CA LEU A 83 14.40 -1.78 -7.11
C LEU A 83 14.90 -0.89 -8.25
N GLN A 84 15.59 0.21 -7.95
CA GLN A 84 16.20 1.08 -8.97
C GLN A 84 17.44 0.46 -9.65
N GLN A 85 17.89 -0.72 -9.21
CA GLN A 85 18.90 -1.52 -9.90
C GLN A 85 18.29 -2.47 -10.94
N GLY A 86 16.95 -2.46 -11.11
CA GLY A 86 16.24 -3.21 -12.13
C GLY A 86 15.72 -4.58 -11.68
N TYR A 87 15.62 -4.82 -10.38
CA TYR A 87 14.99 -6.03 -9.84
C TYR A 87 13.47 -5.85 -9.78
N ALA A 88 12.71 -6.89 -10.19
CA ALA A 88 11.26 -6.94 -10.07
C ALA A 88 10.84 -7.15 -8.60
N THR A 89 9.67 -6.66 -8.22
CA THR A 89 9.09 -6.88 -6.88
C THR A 89 8.58 -8.32 -6.72
N ARG A 90 8.00 -8.90 -7.77
CA ARG A 90 7.44 -10.26 -7.73
C ARG A 90 8.52 -11.29 -7.41
N GLY A 91 8.35 -11.99 -6.28
CA GLY A 91 9.27 -13.03 -5.82
C GLY A 91 10.67 -12.53 -5.43
N ILE A 92 10.83 -11.26 -5.09
CA ILE A 92 12.13 -10.63 -4.79
C ILE A 92 12.86 -11.32 -3.64
N ALA A 93 12.13 -11.78 -2.63
CA ALA A 93 12.69 -12.49 -1.48
C ALA A 93 13.43 -13.79 -1.88
N GLY A 94 13.01 -14.43 -2.98
CA GLY A 94 13.69 -15.58 -3.57
C GLY A 94 14.84 -15.23 -4.52
N ASN A 95 15.02 -13.96 -4.84
CA ASN A 95 16.09 -13.49 -5.75
C ASN A 95 17.40 -13.25 -4.98
N ALA A 96 18.31 -14.23 -5.01
CA ALA A 96 19.56 -14.18 -4.28
C ALA A 96 20.42 -12.94 -4.64
N ALA A 97 20.37 -12.44 -5.87
CA ALA A 97 21.13 -11.26 -6.29
C ALA A 97 20.53 -9.97 -5.70
N ALA A 98 19.19 -9.84 -5.71
CA ALA A 98 18.50 -8.72 -5.09
C ALA A 98 18.76 -8.68 -3.58
N MET A 99 18.64 -9.82 -2.89
CA MET A 99 18.89 -9.90 -1.45
C MET A 99 20.37 -9.67 -1.09
N ALA A 100 21.30 -10.06 -1.95
CA ALA A 100 22.71 -9.73 -1.76
C ALA A 100 22.98 -8.23 -1.95
N ALA A 101 22.29 -7.57 -2.88
CA ALA A 101 22.36 -6.12 -3.06
C ALA A 101 21.77 -5.38 -1.84
N SER A 102 20.61 -5.79 -1.34
CA SER A 102 20.02 -5.26 -0.10
C SER A 102 20.99 -5.35 1.07
N LYS A 103 21.53 -6.55 1.33
CA LYS A 103 22.50 -6.77 2.40
C LYS A 103 23.79 -5.93 2.26
N ALA A 104 24.20 -5.64 1.03
CA ALA A 104 25.36 -4.78 0.79
C ALA A 104 25.05 -3.31 1.13
N LEU A 105 23.82 -2.85 0.93
CA LEU A 105 23.36 -1.53 1.35
C LEU A 105 23.25 -1.45 2.89
N GLU A 106 22.64 -2.45 3.54
CA GLU A 106 22.59 -2.54 5.01
C GLU A 106 23.98 -2.45 5.65
N ALA A 107 24.96 -3.15 5.08
CA ALA A 107 26.33 -3.10 5.60
C ALA A 107 26.96 -1.70 5.51
N LYS A 108 26.65 -0.93 4.47
CA LYS A 108 27.08 0.48 4.32
C LYS A 108 26.36 1.38 5.31
N GLN A 109 25.05 1.18 5.49
CA GLN A 109 24.25 1.90 6.48
C GLN A 109 24.76 1.67 7.90
N ALA A 110 25.05 0.40 8.26
CA ALA A 110 25.62 0.06 9.56
C ALA A 110 27.01 0.71 9.79
N ALA A 111 27.86 0.77 8.77
CA ALA A 111 29.15 1.46 8.86
C ALA A 111 28.99 2.98 9.05
N LEU A 112 28.03 3.59 8.31
CA LEU A 112 27.71 5.01 8.45
C LEU A 112 27.09 5.32 9.83
N ALA A 113 26.21 4.47 10.35
CA ALA A 113 25.64 4.61 11.69
C ALA A 113 26.72 4.60 12.79
N ALA A 114 27.72 3.71 12.64
CA ALA A 114 28.87 3.67 13.53
C ALA A 114 29.73 4.96 13.43
N GLU A 115 29.92 5.48 12.22
CA GLU A 115 30.65 6.73 11.99
C GLU A 115 29.92 7.93 12.59
N ILE A 116 28.60 8.05 12.41
CA ILE A 116 27.77 9.10 13.03
C ILE A 116 27.88 9.02 14.56
N SER A 117 27.71 7.82 15.14
CA SER A 117 27.83 7.63 16.59
C SER A 117 29.19 8.11 17.13
N ALA A 118 30.28 7.73 16.46
CA ALA A 118 31.64 8.02 16.92
C ALA A 118 32.03 9.50 16.73
N ASN A 119 31.74 10.06 15.55
CA ASN A 119 32.31 11.35 15.12
C ASN A 119 31.34 12.52 15.30
N VAL A 120 30.03 12.31 15.15
CA VAL A 120 29.01 13.37 15.22
C VAL A 120 28.36 13.43 16.61
N LEU A 121 28.04 12.25 17.17
CA LEU A 121 27.37 12.13 18.47
C LEU A 121 28.35 11.94 19.64
N SER A 122 29.65 12.17 19.42
CA SER A 122 30.69 12.10 20.47
C SER A 122 30.76 10.76 21.21
N GLY A 123 30.40 9.66 20.55
CA GLY A 123 30.39 8.29 21.09
C GLY A 123 29.04 7.83 21.64
N GLU A 124 28.01 8.65 21.60
CA GLU A 124 26.64 8.21 21.90
C GLU A 124 26.11 7.30 20.78
N THR A 125 25.35 6.27 21.13
CA THR A 125 24.79 5.33 20.15
C THR A 125 23.67 6.01 19.36
N LEU A 126 23.78 5.98 18.02
CA LEU A 126 22.73 6.43 17.13
C LEU A 126 21.50 5.52 17.27
N ASN A 127 20.33 6.10 17.52
CA ASN A 127 19.07 5.37 17.46
C ASN A 127 18.62 5.26 16.02
N VAL A 128 18.58 4.03 15.49
CA VAL A 128 18.12 3.72 14.12
C VAL A 128 16.73 3.12 14.22
N HIS A 129 15.76 3.71 13.53
CA HIS A 129 14.41 3.17 13.41
C HIS A 129 14.35 2.13 12.31
N TRP A 130 14.83 2.46 11.10
CA TRP A 130 14.76 1.60 9.92
C TRP A 130 16.00 1.71 9.04
N ASN A 131 16.34 0.58 8.39
CA ASN A 131 17.39 0.46 7.36
C ASN A 131 16.74 0.11 6.02
N LEU A 132 16.20 1.10 5.32
CA LEU A 132 15.48 0.92 4.05
C LEU A 132 16.45 0.61 2.92
N THR A 133 16.16 -0.40 2.09
CA THR A 133 17.07 -0.84 1.03
C THR A 133 16.40 -1.22 -0.29
N LEU A 134 15.11 -1.55 -0.29
CA LEU A 134 14.40 -2.00 -1.49
C LEU A 134 13.86 -0.83 -2.31
N ALA A 135 12.88 -0.11 -1.81
CA ALA A 135 12.26 1.04 -2.46
C ALA A 135 13.08 2.33 -2.25
N ALA A 136 13.70 2.44 -1.08
CA ALA A 136 14.59 3.54 -0.70
C ALA A 136 15.99 3.02 -0.34
N ASN A 137 17.03 3.87 -0.38
CA ASN A 137 18.31 3.60 0.29
C ASN A 137 18.55 4.71 1.31
N ALA A 138 17.98 4.52 2.50
CA ALA A 138 18.03 5.48 3.58
C ALA A 138 17.98 4.80 4.95
N MET A 139 18.57 5.45 5.95
CA MET A 139 18.32 5.15 7.35
C MET A 139 17.36 6.17 7.93
N SER A 140 16.39 5.73 8.70
CA SER A 140 15.62 6.61 9.58
C SER A 140 16.24 6.59 10.96
N VAL A 141 16.61 7.76 11.49
CA VAL A 141 17.37 7.87 12.73
C VAL A 141 16.93 9.07 13.56
N ASP A 142 17.22 9.05 14.87
CA ASP A 142 17.10 10.20 15.73
C ASP A 142 18.40 11.00 15.80
N LEU A 143 18.34 12.30 15.47
CA LEU A 143 19.49 13.21 15.55
C LEU A 143 19.11 14.50 16.28
N PRO A 144 20.05 15.16 17.02
CA PRO A 144 19.90 16.56 17.36
C PRO A 144 19.78 17.39 16.09
N TYR A 145 18.81 18.33 16.03
CA TYR A 145 18.52 19.11 14.82
C TYR A 145 19.77 19.82 14.27
N GLY A 146 20.56 20.46 15.15
CA GLY A 146 21.81 21.13 14.77
C GLY A 146 22.93 20.21 14.28
N LYS A 147 22.71 18.86 14.21
CA LYS A 147 23.67 17.90 13.71
C LYS A 147 23.36 17.39 12.29
N MET A 148 22.25 17.82 11.70
CA MET A 148 21.84 17.36 10.38
C MET A 148 22.88 17.71 9.30
N ASP A 149 23.37 18.95 9.25
CA ASP A 149 24.37 19.40 8.28
C ASP A 149 25.70 18.66 8.44
N GLU A 150 26.08 18.33 9.70
CA GLU A 150 27.31 17.58 9.97
C GLU A 150 27.23 16.13 9.47
N VAL A 151 26.06 15.52 9.56
CA VAL A 151 25.78 14.18 9.00
C VAL A 151 25.70 14.24 7.47
N GLU A 152 25.06 15.27 6.90
CA GLU A 152 24.97 15.43 5.45
C GLU A 152 26.34 15.59 4.77
N ALA A 153 27.28 16.20 5.48
CA ALA A 153 28.67 16.33 5.00
C ALA A 153 29.49 15.05 4.99
N LEU A 154 28.97 13.94 5.57
CA LEU A 154 29.68 12.66 5.60
C LEU A 154 29.72 12.03 4.20
N LYS A 155 30.80 11.30 3.94
CA LYS A 155 30.99 10.62 2.65
C LYS A 155 29.92 9.54 2.43
N GLY A 156 29.25 9.57 1.29
CA GLY A 156 28.24 8.59 0.89
C GLY A 156 26.83 8.96 1.32
N VAL A 157 26.67 10.08 2.06
CA VAL A 157 25.38 10.68 2.34
C VAL A 157 25.02 11.61 1.17
N LYS A 158 23.80 11.45 0.67
CA LYS A 158 23.23 12.26 -0.40
C LYS A 158 22.47 13.48 0.15
N SER A 159 21.69 13.25 1.21
CA SER A 159 20.90 14.29 1.88
C SER A 159 20.45 13.83 3.27
N VAL A 160 20.19 14.80 4.15
CA VAL A 160 19.56 14.57 5.46
C VAL A 160 18.33 15.47 5.55
N MET A 161 17.18 14.90 5.88
CA MET A 161 15.92 15.63 5.93
C MET A 161 15.00 15.13 7.02
N LEU A 162 14.12 15.98 7.53
CA LEU A 162 13.11 15.59 8.50
C LEU A 162 12.18 14.54 7.91
N VAL A 163 11.80 13.55 8.73
CA VAL A 163 10.77 12.58 8.35
C VAL A 163 9.40 13.23 8.46
N PRO A 164 8.61 13.28 7.35
CA PRO A 164 7.25 13.79 7.41
C PRO A 164 6.37 12.96 8.34
N GLN A 165 5.46 13.65 9.03
CA GLN A 165 4.44 13.03 9.86
C GLN A 165 3.06 13.32 9.29
N TYR A 166 2.21 12.31 9.23
CA TYR A 166 0.87 12.36 8.67
C TYR A 166 -0.19 12.09 9.74
N SER A 167 -1.39 12.60 9.52
CA SER A 167 -2.55 12.35 10.37
C SER A 167 -3.69 11.79 9.52
N ILE A 168 -4.65 11.12 10.17
CA ILE A 168 -5.93 10.85 9.55
C ILE A 168 -6.75 12.14 9.61
N ASP A 169 -7.37 12.52 8.49
CA ASP A 169 -8.32 13.63 8.47
C ASP A 169 -9.61 13.19 9.20
N PRO A 170 -9.94 13.80 10.37
CA PRO A 170 -11.07 13.36 11.18
C PRO A 170 -12.44 13.76 10.63
N ARG A 171 -12.54 14.04 9.32
CA ARG A 171 -13.81 14.46 8.74
C ARG A 171 -14.84 13.36 8.77
N GLU A 172 -16.02 13.79 9.20
CA GLU A 172 -17.27 13.09 9.41
C GLU A 172 -17.41 11.78 8.62
N GLN A 173 -17.75 10.72 9.34
CA GLN A 173 -18.23 9.46 8.79
C GLN A 173 -19.38 9.79 7.84
N ALA A 174 -19.09 9.87 6.55
CA ALA A 174 -20.11 9.84 5.53
C ALA A 174 -20.80 8.48 5.62
N ASP A 175 -22.12 8.48 5.51
CA ASP A 175 -22.95 7.27 5.48
C ASP A 175 -22.58 6.47 4.21
N LEU A 176 -21.57 5.60 4.34
CA LEU A 176 -20.94 4.90 3.22
C LEU A 176 -21.83 3.73 2.79
N ASN A 177 -22.58 3.92 1.75
CA ASN A 177 -23.33 2.86 1.11
C ASN A 177 -22.43 2.04 0.17
N THR A 178 -21.55 1.20 0.76
CA THR A 178 -20.60 0.35 0.03
C THR A 178 -21.28 -0.67 -0.89
N ILE A 179 -22.54 -1.04 -0.64
CA ILE A 179 -23.33 -1.93 -1.51
C ILE A 179 -23.55 -1.28 -2.87
N SER A 180 -23.88 0.02 -2.91
CA SER A 180 -24.05 0.73 -4.17
C SER A 180 -22.74 0.98 -4.91
N SER A 181 -21.66 1.23 -4.19
CA SER A 181 -20.32 1.45 -4.77
C SER A 181 -19.79 0.23 -5.50
N GLY A 182 -19.92 -0.98 -4.92
CA GLY A 182 -19.54 -2.23 -5.57
C GLY A 182 -20.27 -2.44 -6.92
N ASN A 183 -21.55 -2.10 -6.98
CA ASN A 183 -22.33 -2.16 -8.22
C ASN A 183 -21.86 -1.13 -9.25
N MET A 184 -21.51 0.09 -8.82
CA MET A 184 -21.02 1.16 -9.71
C MET A 184 -19.69 0.79 -10.40
N ILE A 185 -18.76 0.20 -9.67
CA ILE A 185 -17.46 -0.22 -10.22
C ILE A 185 -17.50 -1.58 -10.93
N GLY A 186 -18.63 -2.29 -10.85
CA GLY A 186 -18.82 -3.57 -11.54
C GLY A 186 -18.13 -4.76 -10.89
N SER A 187 -17.79 -4.71 -9.59
CA SER A 187 -17.11 -5.81 -8.87
C SER A 187 -17.88 -7.13 -8.95
N TYR A 188 -19.22 -7.06 -8.90
CA TYR A 188 -20.07 -8.24 -9.06
C TYR A 188 -19.88 -8.93 -10.42
N ASN A 189 -19.70 -8.18 -11.50
CA ASN A 189 -19.44 -8.76 -12.82
C ASN A 189 -18.10 -9.48 -12.87
N ALA A 190 -17.06 -8.95 -12.23
CA ALA A 190 -15.76 -9.61 -12.09
C ALA A 190 -15.89 -10.94 -11.32
N TRP A 191 -16.70 -10.99 -10.25
CA TRP A 191 -16.93 -12.22 -9.50
C TRP A 191 -17.70 -13.27 -10.31
N LEU A 192 -18.63 -12.85 -11.19
CA LEU A 192 -19.32 -13.78 -12.10
C LEU A 192 -18.35 -14.46 -13.08
N GLU A 193 -17.31 -13.73 -13.49
CA GLU A 193 -16.22 -14.26 -14.34
C GLU A 193 -15.18 -15.07 -13.54
N GLY A 194 -15.30 -15.14 -12.20
CA GLY A 194 -14.40 -15.88 -11.32
C GLY A 194 -13.24 -15.07 -10.74
N TYR A 195 -13.18 -13.77 -10.99
CA TYR A 195 -12.16 -12.86 -10.45
C TYR A 195 -12.60 -12.34 -9.08
N THR A 196 -12.25 -13.04 -8.03
CA THR A 196 -12.66 -12.73 -6.64
C THR A 196 -11.49 -12.31 -5.74
N GLY A 197 -10.30 -12.19 -6.31
CA GLY A 197 -9.07 -11.94 -5.56
C GLY A 197 -8.41 -13.20 -5.00
N ALA A 198 -8.93 -14.41 -5.32
CA ALA A 198 -8.37 -15.65 -4.82
C ALA A 198 -6.89 -15.84 -5.25
N GLY A 199 -6.01 -15.95 -4.27
CA GLY A 199 -4.57 -16.04 -4.45
C GLY A 199 -3.83 -14.70 -4.41
N SER A 200 -4.56 -13.58 -4.37
CA SER A 200 -3.96 -12.25 -4.20
C SER A 200 -3.78 -11.92 -2.73
N ARG A 201 -2.81 -11.02 -2.46
CA ARG A 201 -2.50 -10.44 -1.15
C ARG A 201 -2.58 -8.93 -1.25
N ILE A 202 -3.36 -8.33 -0.37
CA ILE A 202 -3.54 -6.88 -0.29
C ILE A 202 -2.99 -6.40 1.03
N ALA A 203 -1.95 -5.58 1.00
CA ALA A 203 -1.43 -4.91 2.17
C ALA A 203 -2.26 -3.67 2.47
N ILE A 204 -2.71 -3.56 3.72
CA ILE A 204 -3.44 -2.40 4.25
C ILE A 204 -2.51 -1.69 5.24
N VAL A 205 -1.96 -0.58 4.79
CA VAL A 205 -1.06 0.28 5.57
C VAL A 205 -1.89 1.41 6.17
N ASP A 206 -2.34 1.21 7.42
CA ASP A 206 -3.39 2.04 8.03
C ASP A 206 -3.33 2.01 9.58
N THR A 207 -4.45 2.30 10.24
CA THR A 207 -4.59 2.33 11.71
C THR A 207 -4.61 0.94 12.38
N GLY A 208 -4.59 -0.13 11.62
CA GLY A 208 -4.75 -1.50 12.10
C GLY A 208 -6.09 -2.10 11.67
N LEU A 209 -6.49 -3.20 12.32
CA LEU A 209 -7.68 -3.96 11.93
C LEU A 209 -8.28 -4.63 13.15
N ASP A 210 -9.62 -4.57 13.29
CA ASP A 210 -10.39 -5.43 14.19
C ASP A 210 -10.39 -6.86 13.63
N SER A 211 -9.46 -7.69 14.14
CA SER A 211 -9.25 -9.05 13.66
C SER A 211 -10.40 -10.01 13.98
N ASP A 212 -11.25 -9.64 14.94
CA ASP A 212 -12.41 -10.44 15.37
C ASP A 212 -13.69 -10.05 14.60
N HIS A 213 -13.63 -9.01 13.76
CA HIS A 213 -14.78 -8.58 12.98
C HIS A 213 -15.27 -9.68 12.03
N PRO A 214 -16.59 -9.97 11.97
CA PRO A 214 -17.14 -11.07 11.15
C PRO A 214 -16.77 -11.02 9.66
N SER A 215 -16.51 -9.82 9.12
CA SER A 215 -16.07 -9.64 7.74
C SER A 215 -14.71 -10.26 7.42
N PHE A 216 -13.94 -10.62 8.44
CA PHE A 216 -12.62 -11.25 8.31
C PHE A 216 -12.56 -12.64 8.91
N ASN A 217 -13.72 -13.26 9.19
CA ASN A 217 -13.80 -14.62 9.70
C ASN A 217 -13.09 -15.59 8.76
N SER A 218 -12.13 -16.35 9.31
CA SER A 218 -11.28 -17.25 8.51
C SER A 218 -12.04 -18.45 7.95
N ALA A 219 -13.02 -19.01 8.69
CA ALA A 219 -13.80 -20.14 8.22
C ALA A 219 -14.71 -19.75 7.04
N ALA A 220 -15.29 -18.55 7.08
CA ALA A 220 -16.06 -17.99 5.96
C ALA A 220 -15.18 -17.73 4.73
N PHE A 221 -13.95 -17.26 4.94
CA PHE A 221 -12.95 -17.09 3.88
C PHE A 221 -12.56 -18.42 3.25
N ASP A 222 -12.23 -19.43 4.04
CA ASP A 222 -11.85 -20.77 3.56
C ASP A 222 -12.98 -21.42 2.77
N TYR A 223 -14.24 -21.26 3.24
CA TYR A 223 -15.41 -21.69 2.50
C TYR A 223 -15.53 -20.96 1.14
N SER A 224 -15.35 -19.65 1.13
CA SER A 224 -15.39 -18.84 -0.09
C SER A 224 -14.34 -19.28 -1.10
N LEU A 225 -13.10 -19.53 -0.64
CA LEU A 225 -12.03 -20.07 -1.49
C LEU A 225 -12.37 -21.44 -2.07
N LEU A 226 -13.01 -22.31 -1.28
CA LEU A 226 -13.45 -23.63 -1.77
C LEU A 226 -14.51 -23.48 -2.88
N VAL A 227 -15.46 -22.55 -2.73
CA VAL A 227 -16.47 -22.26 -3.75
C VAL A 227 -15.80 -21.74 -5.03
N THR A 228 -14.89 -20.76 -4.89
CA THR A 228 -14.17 -20.17 -6.02
C THR A 228 -13.26 -21.19 -6.71
N SER A 229 -12.50 -22.00 -5.96
CA SER A 229 -11.62 -23.02 -6.53
C SER A 229 -12.41 -24.06 -7.32
N THR A 230 -13.55 -24.49 -6.79
CA THR A 230 -14.46 -25.44 -7.48
C THR A 230 -14.99 -24.85 -8.78
N LYS A 231 -15.44 -23.58 -8.75
CA LYS A 231 -15.92 -22.87 -9.94
C LYS A 231 -14.83 -22.72 -11.00
N ASN A 232 -13.62 -22.41 -10.59
CA ASN A 232 -12.49 -22.17 -11.49
C ASN A 232 -11.73 -23.44 -11.90
N GLY A 233 -12.12 -24.62 -11.39
CA GLY A 233 -11.44 -25.88 -11.64
C GLY A 233 -10.00 -25.93 -11.10
N LYS A 234 -9.72 -25.19 -10.02
CA LYS A 234 -8.42 -25.11 -9.34
C LYS A 234 -8.44 -25.84 -8.02
N GLN A 235 -7.24 -26.17 -7.50
CA GLN A 235 -7.08 -26.59 -6.11
C GLN A 235 -6.73 -25.38 -5.24
N ILE A 236 -7.05 -25.44 -3.93
CA ILE A 236 -6.66 -24.36 -2.98
C ILE A 236 -5.14 -24.10 -3.02
N ALA A 237 -4.35 -25.17 -3.16
CA ALA A 237 -2.89 -25.07 -3.26
C ALA A 237 -2.38 -24.24 -4.45
N ASP A 238 -3.18 -24.12 -5.52
CA ASP A 238 -2.82 -23.36 -6.72
C ASP A 238 -2.85 -21.85 -6.50
N TYR A 239 -3.49 -21.40 -5.41
CA TYR A 239 -3.57 -19.98 -5.05
C TYR A 239 -2.34 -19.46 -4.30
N ASN A 240 -1.39 -20.34 -3.97
CA ASN A 240 -0.12 -19.94 -3.33
C ASN A 240 -0.28 -19.04 -2.09
N LEU A 241 -1.30 -19.31 -1.25
CA LEU A 241 -1.61 -18.48 -0.08
C LEU A 241 -0.39 -18.28 0.83
N LEU A 242 -0.30 -17.10 1.42
CA LEU A 242 0.66 -16.80 2.48
C LEU A 242 0.29 -17.60 3.74
N THR A 243 1.31 -18.18 4.36
CA THR A 243 1.18 -19.00 5.57
C THR A 243 2.29 -18.65 6.54
N ALA A 244 2.14 -19.03 7.82
CA ALA A 244 3.19 -18.85 8.82
C ALA A 244 4.54 -19.47 8.38
N ALA A 245 4.51 -20.60 7.67
CA ALA A 245 5.73 -21.22 7.16
C ALA A 245 6.44 -20.35 6.11
N LYS A 246 5.68 -19.79 5.16
CA LYS A 246 6.24 -18.87 4.15
C LYS A 246 6.76 -17.57 4.76
N ILE A 247 6.08 -17.04 5.78
CA ILE A 247 6.57 -15.89 6.52
C ILE A 247 7.90 -16.22 7.20
N ASN A 248 8.03 -17.40 7.82
CA ASN A 248 9.30 -17.82 8.41
C ASN A 248 10.46 -17.93 7.39
N GLU A 249 10.17 -18.31 6.14
CA GLU A 249 11.17 -18.41 5.08
C GLU A 249 11.78 -17.04 4.73
N VAL A 250 10.98 -15.97 4.79
CA VAL A 250 11.40 -14.61 4.45
C VAL A 250 11.64 -13.72 5.67
N LEU A 251 11.38 -14.22 6.88
CA LEU A 251 11.46 -13.47 8.13
C LEU A 251 12.75 -12.65 8.31
N PRO A 252 13.95 -13.18 7.98
CA PRO A 252 15.20 -12.42 8.10
C PRO A 252 15.34 -11.24 7.13
N GLN A 253 14.37 -11.07 6.21
CA GLN A 253 14.35 -10.01 5.21
C GLN A 253 13.28 -8.96 5.52
N LEU A 254 12.48 -9.19 6.59
CA LEU A 254 11.41 -8.29 6.99
C LEU A 254 11.91 -7.25 7.99
N HIS A 255 11.57 -5.98 7.76
CA HIS A 255 11.81 -4.89 8.71
C HIS A 255 11.14 -5.13 10.07
N ALA A 256 9.98 -5.80 10.08
CA ALA A 256 9.32 -6.22 11.32
C ALA A 256 10.26 -7.02 12.23
N ALA A 257 11.16 -7.84 11.66
CA ALA A 257 12.12 -8.63 12.42
C ALA A 257 13.30 -7.83 12.98
N GLU A 258 13.59 -6.64 12.44
CA GLU A 258 14.66 -5.77 12.93
C GLU A 258 14.31 -5.16 14.29
N ARG A 259 13.04 -4.87 14.52
CA ARG A 259 12.57 -4.15 15.72
C ARG A 259 11.89 -5.02 16.77
N TYR A 260 11.63 -6.29 16.50
CA TYR A 260 10.98 -7.21 17.44
C TYR A 260 11.81 -8.47 17.63
N GLU A 261 12.50 -8.58 18.76
CA GLU A 261 13.38 -9.73 19.06
C GLU A 261 12.57 -11.02 19.24
N GLY A 262 13.03 -12.10 18.61
CA GLY A 262 12.40 -13.41 18.70
C GLY A 262 11.11 -13.56 17.89
N LEU A 263 10.88 -12.67 16.93
CA LEU A 263 9.74 -12.75 16.03
C LEU A 263 9.70 -14.08 15.26
N THR A 264 8.52 -14.59 15.02
CA THR A 264 8.29 -15.82 14.24
C THR A 264 7.15 -15.62 13.26
N GLY A 265 7.14 -16.39 12.18
CA GLY A 265 6.02 -16.37 11.24
C GLY A 265 4.68 -16.76 11.88
N ASN A 266 4.69 -17.62 12.91
CA ASN A 266 3.48 -17.93 13.66
C ASN A 266 2.94 -16.75 14.47
N ALA A 267 3.82 -15.87 14.96
CA ALA A 267 3.40 -14.68 15.70
C ALA A 267 2.82 -13.60 14.77
N LEU A 268 3.31 -13.53 13.53
CA LEU A 268 2.85 -12.59 12.50
C LEU A 268 1.60 -13.09 11.76
N TYR A 269 1.38 -14.40 11.70
CA TYR A 269 0.25 -15.00 10.99
C TYR A 269 -0.98 -15.07 11.91
N VAL A 270 -2.00 -14.27 11.59
CA VAL A 270 -3.23 -14.19 12.42
C VAL A 270 -4.21 -15.30 12.02
N SER A 271 -4.52 -15.42 10.72
CA SER A 271 -5.48 -16.41 10.21
C SER A 271 -5.28 -16.66 8.70
N SER A 272 -6.06 -17.57 8.11
CA SER A 272 -6.07 -17.76 6.66
C SER A 272 -6.51 -16.51 5.89
N LYS A 273 -7.39 -15.69 6.47
CA LYS A 273 -7.85 -14.41 5.90
C LYS A 273 -6.86 -13.29 6.16
N ILE A 274 -6.44 -13.13 7.42
CA ILE A 274 -5.46 -12.13 7.86
C ILE A 274 -4.11 -12.82 7.92
N ALA A 275 -3.40 -12.83 6.79
CA ALA A 275 -2.24 -13.67 6.63
C ALA A 275 -0.95 -13.11 7.25
N PHE A 276 -0.98 -11.85 7.67
CA PHE A 276 0.13 -11.17 8.34
C PHE A 276 -0.40 -9.98 9.14
N GLY A 277 0.24 -9.67 10.27
CA GLY A 277 -0.04 -8.49 11.04
C GLY A 277 1.17 -8.02 11.85
N PHE A 278 1.51 -6.73 11.72
CA PHE A 278 2.55 -6.07 12.51
C PHE A 278 2.27 -4.58 12.69
N ASN A 279 2.63 -4.05 13.85
CA ASN A 279 2.55 -2.64 14.19
C ASN A 279 3.95 -2.01 14.06
N TYR A 280 4.18 -1.28 12.98
CA TYR A 280 5.48 -0.71 12.61
C TYR A 280 5.87 0.47 13.49
N ILE A 281 4.92 1.32 13.87
CA ILE A 281 5.23 2.51 14.66
C ILE A 281 5.59 2.16 16.11
N ASP A 282 4.86 1.23 16.73
CA ASP A 282 5.09 0.83 18.12
C ASP A 282 6.00 -0.40 18.26
N ALA A 283 6.40 -1.02 17.13
CA ALA A 283 7.19 -2.25 17.06
C ALA A 283 6.59 -3.39 17.90
N THR A 284 5.30 -3.68 17.70
CA THR A 284 4.54 -4.69 18.46
C THR A 284 3.69 -5.57 17.54
N LEU A 285 3.10 -6.62 18.13
CA LEU A 285 2.14 -7.50 17.47
C LEU A 285 0.68 -7.03 17.61
N ASP A 286 0.45 -5.92 18.29
CA ASP A 286 -0.88 -5.34 18.46
C ASP A 286 -1.28 -4.56 17.20
N ILE A 287 -2.08 -5.21 16.37
CA ILE A 287 -2.61 -4.65 15.12
C ILE A 287 -4.01 -4.07 15.27
N THR A 288 -4.58 -4.07 16.48
CA THR A 288 -5.91 -3.52 16.75
C THR A 288 -5.84 -2.03 17.02
N HIS A 289 -7.01 -1.37 17.08
CA HIS A 289 -7.14 0.04 17.47
C HIS A 289 -7.70 0.21 18.88
N ASP A 290 -7.92 -0.88 19.62
CA ASP A 290 -8.65 -0.88 20.89
C ASP A 290 -8.02 0.00 21.98
N ASN A 291 -6.73 0.24 21.88
CA ASN A 291 -5.96 1.01 22.85
C ASN A 291 -5.44 2.35 22.31
N ASP A 292 -5.90 2.79 21.16
CA ASP A 292 -5.47 4.03 20.53
C ASP A 292 -6.63 4.97 20.17
N GLN A 293 -6.33 6.17 19.69
CA GLN A 293 -7.32 7.19 19.34
C GLN A 293 -7.65 7.22 17.84
N GLN A 294 -7.13 6.27 17.04
CA GLN A 294 -7.23 6.31 15.61
C GLN A 294 -8.55 5.73 15.08
N GLY A 295 -9.29 5.01 15.94
CA GLY A 295 -10.55 4.38 15.58
C GLY A 295 -10.39 3.26 14.57
N ASP A 296 -11.47 2.90 13.93
CA ASP A 296 -11.65 1.73 13.06
C ASP A 296 -11.39 1.98 11.57
N HIS A 297 -10.68 3.06 11.22
CA HIS A 297 -10.44 3.48 9.84
C HIS A 297 -9.80 2.34 9.01
N GLY A 298 -8.73 1.70 9.47
CA GLY A 298 -8.09 0.59 8.77
C GLY A 298 -9.00 -0.64 8.64
N THR A 299 -9.86 -0.92 9.62
CA THR A 299 -10.88 -1.97 9.55
C THR A 299 -11.87 -1.69 8.43
N HIS A 300 -12.32 -0.44 8.30
CA HIS A 300 -13.22 0.00 7.25
C HIS A 300 -12.56 -0.09 5.86
N VAL A 301 -11.33 0.39 5.72
CA VAL A 301 -10.55 0.32 4.48
C VAL A 301 -10.33 -1.14 4.05
N ALA A 302 -9.90 -2.01 4.97
CA ALA A 302 -9.73 -3.44 4.72
C ALA A 302 -11.06 -4.11 4.32
N GLY A 303 -12.17 -3.67 4.93
CA GLY A 303 -13.52 -4.15 4.61
C GLY A 303 -13.93 -3.82 3.18
N ILE A 304 -13.72 -2.58 2.73
CA ILE A 304 -13.98 -2.17 1.34
C ILE A 304 -13.15 -3.01 0.35
N ALA A 305 -11.90 -3.26 0.68
CA ALA A 305 -11.02 -4.03 -0.18
C ALA A 305 -11.36 -5.53 -0.20
N THR A 306 -11.61 -6.13 0.97
CA THR A 306 -11.52 -7.60 1.11
C THR A 306 -12.58 -8.26 1.99
N ALA A 307 -13.60 -7.55 2.53
CA ALA A 307 -14.61 -8.18 3.38
C ALA A 307 -15.17 -9.48 2.75
N ASN A 308 -15.35 -10.51 3.57
CA ASN A 308 -15.85 -11.80 3.15
C ASN A 308 -17.24 -11.69 2.51
N ARG A 309 -17.48 -12.44 1.44
CA ARG A 309 -18.81 -12.54 0.80
C ARG A 309 -19.72 -13.58 1.43
N TYR A 310 -19.24 -14.39 2.36
CA TYR A 310 -20.03 -15.35 3.13
C TYR A 310 -19.92 -15.03 4.61
N VAL A 311 -20.98 -15.38 5.32
CA VAL A 311 -21.08 -15.30 6.78
C VAL A 311 -21.28 -16.72 7.32
N GLU A 312 -20.53 -17.07 8.35
CA GLU A 312 -20.70 -18.32 9.09
C GLU A 312 -21.89 -18.20 10.02
N ASN A 313 -22.82 -19.16 9.93
CA ASN A 313 -23.98 -19.24 10.79
C ASN A 313 -23.67 -20.05 12.06
N ALA A 314 -24.49 -19.90 13.09
CA ALA A 314 -24.32 -20.61 14.37
C ALA A 314 -24.35 -22.14 14.25
N ASP A 315 -24.93 -22.68 13.18
CA ASP A 315 -24.99 -24.13 12.90
C ASP A 315 -23.80 -24.60 12.02
N GLY A 316 -22.82 -23.76 11.74
CA GLY A 316 -21.66 -24.06 10.92
C GLY A 316 -21.94 -24.07 9.41
N THR A 317 -23.10 -23.62 8.97
CA THR A 317 -23.40 -23.38 7.56
C THR A 317 -22.96 -21.97 7.14
N TYR A 318 -22.89 -21.71 5.83
CA TYR A 318 -22.49 -20.42 5.29
C TYR A 318 -23.57 -19.84 4.40
N THR A 319 -23.89 -18.57 4.60
CA THR A 319 -24.82 -17.83 3.75
C THR A 319 -24.11 -16.65 3.08
N TYR A 320 -24.58 -16.26 1.90
CA TYR A 320 -24.06 -15.07 1.23
C TYR A 320 -24.43 -13.81 2.05
N ALA A 321 -23.53 -12.84 2.13
CA ALA A 321 -23.69 -11.62 2.92
C ALA A 321 -24.63 -10.60 2.19
N ASP A 322 -25.89 -10.97 1.99
CA ASP A 322 -26.86 -10.19 1.18
C ASP A 322 -27.11 -8.78 1.74
N ASN A 323 -26.97 -8.60 3.05
CA ASN A 323 -27.19 -7.33 3.74
C ASN A 323 -25.90 -6.78 4.38
N GLY A 324 -24.75 -7.36 4.05
CA GLY A 324 -23.45 -7.02 4.59
C GLY A 324 -22.55 -6.31 3.57
N VAL A 325 -21.43 -5.81 4.06
CA VAL A 325 -20.36 -5.30 3.22
C VAL A 325 -19.61 -6.48 2.62
N VAL A 326 -19.49 -6.53 1.30
CA VAL A 326 -18.62 -7.47 0.59
C VAL A 326 -17.50 -6.67 -0.04
N GLY A 327 -16.26 -7.02 0.23
CA GLY A 327 -15.09 -6.36 -0.34
C GLY A 327 -14.98 -6.56 -1.85
N VAL A 328 -14.25 -5.68 -2.53
CA VAL A 328 -14.02 -5.76 -3.99
C VAL A 328 -13.33 -7.08 -4.37
N ALA A 329 -12.38 -7.52 -3.54
CA ALA A 329 -11.63 -8.76 -3.69
C ALA A 329 -11.85 -9.69 -2.46
N PRO A 330 -13.05 -10.28 -2.29
CA PRO A 330 -13.43 -10.97 -1.06
C PRO A 330 -12.61 -12.23 -0.76
N ASP A 331 -11.98 -12.81 -1.77
CA ASP A 331 -11.13 -14.01 -1.63
C ASP A 331 -9.63 -13.67 -1.61
N ALA A 332 -9.25 -12.38 -1.52
CA ALA A 332 -7.87 -11.98 -1.26
C ALA A 332 -7.51 -12.14 0.22
N GLN A 333 -6.24 -12.45 0.50
CA GLN A 333 -5.69 -12.38 1.85
C GLN A 333 -5.37 -10.93 2.22
N VAL A 334 -5.55 -10.58 3.48
CA VAL A 334 -5.19 -9.28 4.05
C VAL A 334 -3.84 -9.39 4.73
N VAL A 335 -2.97 -8.42 4.46
CA VAL A 335 -1.71 -8.19 5.15
C VAL A 335 -1.84 -6.87 5.90
N VAL A 336 -1.91 -6.92 7.23
CA VAL A 336 -2.18 -5.74 8.08
C VAL A 336 -0.88 -5.12 8.53
N MET A 337 -0.68 -3.86 8.14
CA MET A 337 0.51 -3.07 8.44
C MET A 337 0.10 -1.79 9.17
N LYS A 338 0.06 -1.86 10.50
CA LYS A 338 -0.34 -0.73 11.32
C LYS A 338 0.81 0.28 11.42
N VAL A 339 0.55 1.50 10.95
CA VAL A 339 1.53 2.61 10.94
C VAL A 339 1.06 3.82 11.73
N PHE A 340 -0.19 3.86 12.18
CA PHE A 340 -0.70 4.87 13.09
C PHE A 340 -0.63 4.36 14.53
N GLY A 341 0.11 5.07 15.37
CA GLY A 341 0.33 4.69 16.76
C GLY A 341 -0.75 5.16 17.71
N LYS A 342 -0.62 4.73 18.95
CA LYS A 342 -1.54 5.04 20.04
C LYS A 342 -1.81 6.55 20.21
N ASN A 343 -0.81 7.39 19.98
CA ASN A 343 -0.88 8.84 20.19
C ASN A 343 -1.25 9.62 18.92
N GLY A 344 -1.55 8.94 17.82
CA GLY A 344 -1.85 9.55 16.54
C GLY A 344 -0.62 9.81 15.68
N GLY A 345 -0.86 10.02 14.39
CA GLY A 345 0.18 10.26 13.39
C GLY A 345 0.89 8.99 12.90
N ALA A 346 1.30 9.05 11.64
CA ALA A 346 2.14 8.06 10.99
C ALA A 346 3.40 8.76 10.47
N TYR A 347 4.54 8.14 10.58
CA TYR A 347 5.76 8.64 9.98
C TYR A 347 6.01 8.00 8.63
N ALA A 348 6.59 8.78 7.69
CA ALA A 348 6.86 8.33 6.33
C ALA A 348 7.75 7.07 6.29
N ASP A 349 8.72 6.98 7.16
CA ASP A 349 9.64 5.85 7.24
C ASP A 349 8.96 4.56 7.75
N ASP A 350 7.96 4.65 8.66
CA ASP A 350 7.21 3.48 9.12
C ASP A 350 6.42 2.85 7.97
N TYR A 351 5.79 3.66 7.09
CA TYR A 351 5.06 3.06 5.98
C TYR A 351 5.94 2.73 4.77
N ILE A 352 7.10 3.35 4.58
CA ILE A 352 8.07 2.85 3.60
C ILE A 352 8.59 1.46 4.04
N ALA A 353 8.91 1.27 5.33
CA ALA A 353 9.28 -0.04 5.87
C ALA A 353 8.16 -1.08 5.69
N ALA A 354 6.90 -0.68 5.93
CA ALA A 354 5.73 -1.52 5.69
C ALA A 354 5.57 -1.89 4.20
N ILE A 355 5.81 -0.96 3.27
CA ILE A 355 5.78 -1.22 1.82
C ILE A 355 6.89 -2.20 1.42
N GLU A 356 8.10 -2.03 1.93
CA GLU A 356 9.20 -2.96 1.64
C GLU A 356 8.88 -4.37 2.16
N ASP A 357 8.30 -4.52 3.35
CA ASP A 357 7.83 -5.80 3.87
C ASP A 357 6.67 -6.38 3.02
N ALA A 358 5.74 -5.55 2.53
CA ALA A 358 4.69 -5.99 1.62
C ALA A 358 5.26 -6.57 0.32
N ILE A 359 6.33 -5.96 -0.20
CA ILE A 359 7.06 -6.45 -1.39
C ILE A 359 7.76 -7.78 -1.08
N VAL A 360 8.42 -7.92 0.07
CA VAL A 360 9.06 -9.16 0.51
C VAL A 360 8.04 -10.29 0.69
N LEU A 361 6.83 -9.97 1.19
CA LEU A 361 5.70 -10.88 1.35
C LEU A 361 4.97 -11.18 0.03
N ASP A 362 5.45 -10.64 -1.10
CA ASP A 362 4.88 -10.83 -2.44
C ASP A 362 3.42 -10.37 -2.52
N CYS A 363 3.10 -9.20 -1.93
CA CYS A 363 1.80 -8.58 -2.05
C CYS A 363 1.56 -8.05 -3.46
N ASP A 364 0.34 -8.24 -3.98
CA ASP A 364 -0.06 -7.78 -5.32
C ASP A 364 -0.37 -6.28 -5.31
N SER A 365 -0.88 -5.78 -4.18
CA SER A 365 -1.17 -4.36 -4.01
C SER A 365 -0.96 -3.91 -2.56
N VAL A 366 -0.69 -2.61 -2.42
CA VAL A 366 -0.56 -1.89 -1.14
C VAL A 366 -1.55 -0.74 -1.17
N ASN A 367 -2.36 -0.60 -0.13
CA ASN A 367 -3.28 0.52 0.04
C ASN A 367 -2.77 1.47 1.12
N LEU A 368 -2.68 2.75 0.78
CA LEU A 368 -2.31 3.88 1.63
C LEU A 368 -3.48 4.87 1.68
N SER A 369 -4.41 4.66 2.62
CA SER A 369 -5.55 5.57 2.86
C SER A 369 -5.19 6.63 3.91
N LEU A 370 -4.08 7.32 3.67
CA LEU A 370 -3.51 8.34 4.54
C LEU A 370 -3.02 9.53 3.69
N GLY A 371 -2.75 10.66 4.32
CA GLY A 371 -2.29 11.84 3.62
C GLY A 371 -2.00 13.00 4.56
N SER A 372 -1.63 14.13 3.97
CA SER A 372 -1.45 15.42 4.64
C SER A 372 -2.48 16.42 4.13
N ALA A 373 -2.95 17.31 5.02
CA ALA A 373 -3.82 18.42 4.64
C ALA A 373 -3.08 19.53 3.88
N ALA A 374 -1.75 19.43 3.75
CA ALA A 374 -0.95 20.38 2.99
C ALA A 374 -1.21 20.26 1.49
N VAL A 375 -1.23 21.38 0.80
CA VAL A 375 -1.36 21.43 -0.65
C VAL A 375 0.03 21.36 -1.28
N GLY A 376 0.34 20.23 -1.95
CA GLY A 376 1.65 19.98 -2.56
C GLY A 376 2.73 19.56 -1.55
N PHE A 377 3.96 19.43 -2.03
CA PHE A 377 5.11 19.05 -1.20
C PHE A 377 5.70 20.28 -0.54
N THR A 378 5.56 20.35 0.78
CA THR A 378 6.02 21.50 1.58
C THR A 378 7.40 21.28 2.17
N THR A 379 7.89 20.04 2.19
CA THR A 379 9.20 19.69 2.75
C THR A 379 10.00 18.80 1.80
N SER A 380 11.33 18.78 1.97
CA SER A 380 12.22 17.87 1.23
C SER A 380 11.94 16.41 1.53
N GLY A 381 11.46 16.09 2.75
CA GLY A 381 11.09 14.74 3.14
C GLY A 381 9.84 14.24 2.41
N GLU A 382 8.82 15.10 2.22
CA GLU A 382 7.63 14.78 1.43
C GLU A 382 7.98 14.55 -0.04
N ALA A 383 8.80 15.43 -0.63
CA ALA A 383 9.29 15.27 -2.00
C ALA A 383 10.13 13.99 -2.17
N TYR A 384 10.90 13.60 -1.15
CA TYR A 384 11.63 12.33 -1.17
C TYR A 384 10.70 11.14 -1.16
N PHE A 385 9.67 11.16 -0.31
CA PHE A 385 8.65 10.11 -0.23
C PHE A 385 7.92 9.93 -1.58
N ASP A 386 7.52 11.01 -2.22
CA ASP A 386 6.89 10.99 -3.54
C ASP A 386 7.79 10.33 -4.59
N ASN A 387 9.07 10.68 -4.62
CA ASN A 387 10.04 10.02 -5.51
C ASN A 387 10.19 8.50 -5.22
N VAL A 388 10.03 8.06 -3.96
CA VAL A 388 10.01 6.64 -3.60
C VAL A 388 8.76 5.97 -4.18
N MET A 389 7.59 6.60 -4.05
CA MET A 389 6.33 6.09 -4.62
C MET A 389 6.38 6.02 -6.15
N ASP A 390 6.86 7.06 -6.81
CA ASP A 390 7.06 7.09 -8.26
C ASP A 390 7.95 5.92 -8.73
N SER A 391 8.95 5.54 -7.95
CA SER A 391 9.82 4.41 -8.28
C SER A 391 9.12 3.05 -8.19
N LEU A 392 7.96 2.97 -7.57
CA LEU A 392 7.14 1.76 -7.46
C LEU A 392 6.12 1.62 -8.59
N ASP A 393 5.77 2.70 -9.29
CA ASP A 393 4.75 2.71 -10.35
C ASP A 393 5.08 1.78 -11.53
N GLU A 394 6.36 1.51 -11.79
CA GLU A 394 6.82 0.61 -12.85
C GLU A 394 7.05 -0.84 -12.37
N THR A 395 6.61 -1.18 -11.16
CA THR A 395 6.82 -2.50 -10.58
C THR A 395 5.60 -3.41 -10.71
N ASP A 396 5.75 -4.69 -10.29
CA ASP A 396 4.65 -5.67 -10.27
C ASP A 396 3.70 -5.48 -9.07
N THR A 397 4.02 -4.60 -8.12
CA THR A 397 3.21 -4.29 -6.94
C THR A 397 2.50 -2.95 -7.14
N VAL A 398 1.17 -2.96 -7.12
CA VAL A 398 0.36 -1.75 -7.30
C VAL A 398 0.24 -1.01 -5.97
N VAL A 399 0.71 0.23 -5.90
CA VAL A 399 0.52 1.09 -4.74
C VAL A 399 -0.64 2.05 -4.99
N CYS A 400 -1.67 1.96 -4.14
CA CYS A 400 -2.86 2.81 -4.21
C CYS A 400 -2.80 3.86 -3.10
N MET A 401 -2.75 5.13 -3.48
CA MET A 401 -2.74 6.27 -2.55
C MET A 401 -4.05 7.04 -2.63
N SER A 402 -4.54 7.51 -1.48
CA SER A 402 -5.71 8.38 -1.43
C SER A 402 -5.37 9.77 -1.95
N ALA A 403 -6.33 10.39 -2.66
CA ALA A 403 -6.20 11.78 -3.11
C ALA A 403 -6.58 12.81 -2.03
N GLY A 404 -6.87 12.35 -0.81
CA GLY A 404 -7.33 13.18 0.31
C GLY A 404 -8.82 13.52 0.24
N ASN A 405 -9.31 14.17 1.31
CA ASN A 405 -10.72 14.52 1.51
C ASN A 405 -10.97 16.04 1.39
N SER A 406 -9.94 16.83 1.09
CA SER A 406 -9.98 18.29 1.10
C SER A 406 -10.33 18.90 -0.26
N GLY A 407 -10.98 18.15 -1.14
CA GLY A 407 -11.45 18.65 -2.44
C GLY A 407 -12.44 19.81 -2.28
N ASN A 408 -12.22 20.91 -2.97
CA ASN A 408 -13.13 22.06 -3.08
C ASN A 408 -14.02 21.93 -4.30
#